data_2e3eee0ec86efbf94f1e2ca46e20f16b
#
_entry.id   2e3eee0ec86efbf94f1e2ca46e20f16b
#
_cell.length_a   1.000
_cell.length_b   1.000
_cell.length_c   1.000
_cell.angle_alpha   90.00
_cell.angle_beta   90.00
_cell.angle_gamma   90.00
#
_symmetry.space_group_name_H-M   'P 1'
#
loop_
_entity.id
_entity.type
_entity.pdbx_description
1 polymer ?
#
loop_
_entity_poly.entity_id
_entity_poly.type
_entity_poly.pdbx_seq_one_letter_code
_entity_poly.pdbx_strand_id
1 'polypeptide(L)'
;MGDVNIWMIVGFLLAAYSVVANDSLQTLGTYISSNKTRTPKVVQMGFICSVTVIVLMLGFFLNDGDPAWGRLEKFELPEPFGWVYVIPPIAVLALTQWGAPVSTSFLVLSSFKAANIGKLLGSSLSGYFLAFALGLAGYGLGMWLLERWVFRRTQEGKDFNRVWYGLQWVSTGFLWSMWLVQDLANIFVFLPRKLDVFPMAICTAVLCVGLCFLVASGGGPIQAVLRSKTNTSDLRSATVIDFFFGLCLFYKAFLSTFPLSTTWVFLGLLGGREIALRIKEQEFEYTFTNRESGNLGKIIGSDLWKAFIGVVVSLVIALGIQPLLSCLLYTSPSPRDRQKS
;
A
#
# COMPACT_ATOMS: atom_id res chain seq x y z
N MET A 1 -25.21 12.46 -13.17
CA MET A 1 -23.97 12.68 -12.39
C MET A 1 -24.38 13.15 -11.02
N GLY A 2 -23.99 12.45 -9.94
CA GLY A 2 -24.14 13.00 -8.59
C GLY A 2 -23.27 14.24 -8.46
N ASP A 3 -23.81 15.31 -7.90
CA ASP A 3 -23.08 16.57 -7.71
C ASP A 3 -21.86 16.31 -6.81
N VAL A 4 -20.66 16.53 -7.34
CA VAL A 4 -19.42 16.42 -6.57
C VAL A 4 -19.34 17.62 -5.62
N ASN A 5 -19.40 17.37 -4.32
CA ASN A 5 -19.30 18.44 -3.34
C ASN A 5 -17.85 18.64 -2.87
N ILE A 6 -17.62 19.75 -2.16
CA ILE A 6 -16.27 20.14 -1.70
C ILE A 6 -15.63 19.09 -0.78
N TRP A 7 -16.41 18.39 0.05
CA TRP A 7 -15.91 17.38 0.99
C TRP A 7 -15.43 16.11 0.28
N MET A 8 -16.04 15.77 -0.86
CA MET A 8 -15.58 14.69 -1.74
C MET A 8 -14.19 15.01 -2.32
N ILE A 9 -14.01 16.24 -2.81
CA ILE A 9 -12.73 16.70 -3.37
C ILE A 9 -11.65 16.73 -2.28
N VAL A 10 -11.95 17.33 -1.12
CA VAL A 10 -11.01 17.39 0.00
C VAL A 10 -10.66 15.99 0.49
N GLY A 11 -11.65 15.11 0.63
CA GLY A 11 -11.46 13.71 1.01
C GLY A 11 -10.57 12.96 0.02
N PHE A 12 -10.82 13.10 -1.28
CA PHE A 12 -10.00 12.52 -2.34
C PHE A 12 -8.54 13.00 -2.28
N LEU A 13 -8.32 14.32 -2.18
CA LEU A 13 -6.96 14.88 -2.14
C LEU A 13 -6.18 14.43 -0.91
N LEU A 14 -6.83 14.42 0.26
CA LEU A 14 -6.21 13.93 1.50
C LEU A 14 -5.96 12.42 1.44
N ALA A 15 -6.89 11.64 0.88
CA ALA A 15 -6.70 10.21 0.70
C ALA A 15 -5.56 9.93 -0.29
N ALA A 16 -5.53 10.62 -1.43
CA ALA A 16 -4.45 10.50 -2.41
C ALA A 16 -3.09 10.80 -1.77
N TYR A 17 -2.98 11.91 -1.02
CA TYR A 17 -1.74 12.25 -0.33
C TYR A 17 -1.38 11.23 0.76
N SER A 18 -2.33 10.80 1.60
CA SER A 18 -2.07 9.86 2.69
C SER A 18 -1.66 8.47 2.18
N VAL A 19 -2.34 7.97 1.14
CA VAL A 19 -2.03 6.68 0.53
C VAL A 19 -0.67 6.71 -0.18
N VAL A 20 -0.37 7.80 -0.92
CA VAL A 20 0.95 7.98 -1.54
C VAL A 20 2.05 8.07 -0.48
N ALA A 21 1.83 8.79 0.62
CA ALA A 21 2.85 8.98 1.66
C ALA A 21 3.06 7.72 2.54
N ASN A 22 2.05 6.88 2.70
CA ASN A 22 2.11 5.67 3.54
C ASN A 22 2.35 4.40 2.71
N ASP A 23 1.41 4.04 1.86
CA ASP A 23 1.37 2.73 1.23
C ASP A 23 2.29 2.62 0.01
N SER A 24 2.40 3.70 -0.80
CA SER A 24 3.32 3.69 -1.94
C SER A 24 4.77 3.53 -1.51
N LEU A 25 5.13 4.03 -0.32
CA LEU A 25 6.48 3.85 0.22
C LEU A 25 6.77 2.41 0.63
N GLN A 26 5.79 1.70 1.16
CA GLN A 26 5.92 0.29 1.50
C GLN A 26 6.12 -0.56 0.22
N THR A 27 5.53 -0.13 -0.88
CA THR A 27 5.54 -0.82 -2.17
C THR A 27 6.74 -0.44 -3.04
N LEU A 28 7.01 0.86 -3.19
CA LEU A 28 8.07 1.38 -4.04
C LEU A 28 9.39 1.65 -3.31
N GLY A 29 9.40 1.51 -1.99
CA GLY A 29 10.57 1.85 -1.16
C GLY A 29 11.79 1.00 -1.46
N THR A 30 11.61 -0.28 -1.77
CA THR A 30 12.66 -1.20 -2.23
C THR A 30 13.27 -0.74 -3.54
N TYR A 31 12.43 -0.37 -4.52
CA TYR A 31 12.84 0.14 -5.82
C TYR A 31 13.57 1.49 -5.70
N ILE A 32 13.01 2.45 -4.96
CA ILE A 32 13.63 3.77 -4.75
C ILE A 32 15.00 3.63 -4.06
N SER A 33 15.12 2.75 -3.06
CA SER A 33 16.37 2.53 -2.33
C SER A 33 17.44 1.87 -3.19
N SER A 34 17.09 0.79 -3.87
CA SER A 34 18.05 0.02 -4.69
C SER A 34 18.48 0.75 -5.96
N ASN A 35 17.66 1.68 -6.46
CA ASN A 35 17.95 2.49 -7.65
C ASN A 35 18.50 3.88 -7.34
N LYS A 36 18.66 4.26 -6.07
CA LYS A 36 19.08 5.61 -5.66
C LYS A 36 20.32 6.14 -6.37
N THR A 37 21.33 5.28 -6.60
CA THR A 37 22.60 5.63 -7.25
C THR A 37 22.71 5.08 -8.68
N ARG A 38 21.78 4.24 -9.12
CA ARG A 38 21.83 3.54 -10.40
C ARG A 38 21.00 4.20 -11.47
N THR A 39 19.89 4.82 -11.09
CA THR A 39 18.89 5.35 -12.02
C THR A 39 18.57 6.80 -11.68
N PRO A 40 18.58 7.73 -12.66
CA PRO A 40 18.13 9.11 -12.45
C PRO A 40 16.68 9.15 -11.93
N LYS A 41 16.40 10.06 -10.99
CA LYS A 41 15.05 10.21 -10.40
C LYS A 41 13.97 10.42 -11.46
N VAL A 42 14.25 11.19 -12.51
CA VAL A 42 13.29 11.47 -13.60
C VAL A 42 12.87 10.17 -14.31
N VAL A 43 13.81 9.24 -14.52
CA VAL A 43 13.52 7.94 -15.14
C VAL A 43 12.67 7.08 -14.20
N GLN A 44 12.97 7.11 -12.88
CA GLN A 44 12.16 6.43 -11.86
C GLN A 44 10.73 6.98 -11.83
N MET A 45 10.57 8.31 -11.85
CA MET A 45 9.27 8.99 -11.91
C MET A 45 8.49 8.60 -13.18
N GLY A 46 9.16 8.65 -14.34
CA GLY A 46 8.55 8.27 -15.62
C GLY A 46 8.03 6.84 -15.61
N PHE A 47 8.81 5.90 -15.07
CA PHE A 47 8.40 4.50 -14.94
C PHE A 47 7.16 4.34 -14.04
N ILE A 48 7.22 4.88 -12.82
CA ILE A 48 6.13 4.77 -11.84
C ILE A 48 4.86 5.41 -12.37
N CYS A 49 4.94 6.62 -12.93
CA CYS A 49 3.79 7.31 -13.50
C CYS A 49 3.23 6.58 -14.73
N SER A 50 4.07 6.03 -15.60
CA SER A 50 3.60 5.26 -16.76
C SER A 50 2.80 4.03 -16.34
N VAL A 51 3.29 3.26 -15.38
CA VAL A 51 2.54 2.11 -14.83
C VAL A 51 1.23 2.59 -14.18
N THR A 52 1.27 3.69 -13.43
CA THR A 52 0.07 4.26 -12.79
C THR A 52 -0.99 4.65 -13.82
N VAL A 53 -0.60 5.39 -14.87
CA VAL A 53 -1.52 5.79 -15.94
C VAL A 53 -2.11 4.58 -16.64
N ILE A 54 -1.28 3.60 -16.99
CA ILE A 54 -1.75 2.38 -17.68
C ILE A 54 -2.78 1.64 -16.82
N VAL A 55 -2.48 1.38 -15.55
CA VAL A 55 -3.37 0.60 -14.66
C VAL A 55 -4.67 1.36 -14.39
N LEU A 56 -4.61 2.67 -14.15
CA LEU A 56 -5.78 3.52 -13.95
C LEU A 56 -6.68 3.56 -15.18
N MET A 57 -6.09 3.79 -16.36
CA MET A 57 -6.86 3.83 -17.61
C MET A 57 -7.46 2.46 -17.94
N LEU A 58 -6.72 1.37 -17.74
CA LEU A 58 -7.26 0.03 -17.92
C LEU A 58 -8.44 -0.22 -16.97
N GLY A 59 -8.30 0.10 -15.68
CA GLY A 59 -9.40 0.00 -14.72
C GLY A 59 -10.62 0.79 -15.16
N PHE A 60 -10.43 2.05 -15.52
CA PHE A 60 -11.47 2.95 -15.98
C PHE A 60 -12.21 2.43 -17.22
N PHE A 61 -11.50 1.99 -18.26
CA PHE A 61 -12.14 1.52 -19.49
C PHE A 61 -12.77 0.13 -19.38
N LEU A 62 -12.18 -0.76 -18.59
CA LEU A 62 -12.68 -2.12 -18.41
C LEU A 62 -13.87 -2.22 -17.46
N ASN A 63 -14.06 -1.21 -16.59
CA ASN A 63 -15.12 -1.19 -15.58
C ASN A 63 -16.07 0.00 -15.74
N ASP A 64 -16.37 0.41 -16.97
CA ASP A 64 -17.38 1.45 -17.29
C ASP A 64 -17.23 2.75 -16.50
N GLY A 65 -16.00 3.24 -16.36
CA GLY A 65 -15.70 4.48 -15.64
C GLY A 65 -15.32 4.30 -14.17
N ASP A 66 -15.20 3.06 -13.65
CA ASP A 66 -14.69 2.79 -12.32
C ASP A 66 -13.18 2.51 -12.35
N PRO A 67 -12.33 3.41 -11.83
CA PRO A 67 -10.89 3.20 -11.78
C PRO A 67 -10.46 2.22 -10.68
N ALA A 68 -11.36 1.87 -9.76
CA ALA A 68 -11.06 1.00 -8.60
C ALA A 68 -11.31 -0.49 -8.86
N TRP A 69 -11.43 -0.89 -10.12
CA TRP A 69 -11.55 -2.29 -10.55
C TRP A 69 -12.73 -3.04 -9.90
N GLY A 70 -13.92 -2.39 -9.78
CA GLY A 70 -15.13 -2.96 -9.19
C GLY A 70 -15.06 -3.15 -7.66
N ARG A 71 -13.97 -2.73 -7.01
CA ARG A 71 -13.77 -2.94 -5.56
C ARG A 71 -14.63 -2.06 -4.69
N LEU A 72 -15.19 -0.98 -5.25
CA LEU A 72 -16.06 -0.03 -4.56
C LEU A 72 -17.55 -0.38 -4.63
N GLU A 73 -17.95 -1.40 -5.38
CA GLU A 73 -19.37 -1.82 -5.47
C GLU A 73 -20.00 -2.13 -4.10
N LYS A 74 -19.18 -2.58 -3.14
CA LYS A 74 -19.63 -2.94 -1.77
C LYS A 74 -19.61 -1.75 -0.78
N PHE A 75 -19.16 -0.58 -1.24
CA PHE A 75 -19.06 0.64 -0.45
C PHE A 75 -19.90 1.72 -1.11
N GLU A 76 -21.11 1.89 -0.62
CA GLU A 76 -22.01 2.92 -1.13
C GLU A 76 -21.43 4.32 -0.92
N LEU A 77 -21.71 5.24 -1.83
CA LEU A 77 -21.37 6.65 -1.63
C LEU A 77 -22.40 7.23 -0.65
N PRO A 78 -21.96 7.80 0.49
CA PRO A 78 -22.90 8.36 1.46
C PRO A 78 -23.63 9.59 0.92
N GLU A 79 -24.93 9.68 1.19
CA GLU A 79 -25.78 10.83 0.87
C GLU A 79 -26.53 11.31 2.14
N PRO A 80 -26.28 12.54 2.63
CA PRO A 80 -25.33 13.52 2.12
C PRO A 80 -23.88 13.20 2.49
N PHE A 81 -22.93 13.50 1.57
CA PHE A 81 -21.52 13.37 1.86
C PHE A 81 -21.03 14.60 2.65
N GLY A 82 -20.59 14.37 3.89
CA GLY A 82 -20.21 15.44 4.82
C GLY A 82 -18.72 15.44 5.20
N TRP A 83 -18.31 16.46 5.95
CA TRP A 83 -16.95 16.66 6.44
C TRP A 83 -16.41 15.50 7.31
N VAL A 84 -17.29 14.72 7.92
CA VAL A 84 -16.94 13.60 8.81
C VAL A 84 -16.10 12.55 8.07
N TYR A 85 -16.35 12.36 6.77
CA TYR A 85 -15.60 11.41 5.94
C TYR A 85 -14.17 11.87 5.64
N VAL A 86 -13.79 13.09 5.99
CA VAL A 86 -12.42 13.60 5.87
C VAL A 86 -11.53 13.18 7.07
N ILE A 87 -12.15 12.78 8.19
CA ILE A 87 -11.43 12.33 9.40
C ILE A 87 -10.50 11.14 9.13
N PRO A 88 -10.91 10.06 8.43
CA PRO A 88 -10.07 8.90 8.18
C PRO A 88 -8.74 9.22 7.49
N PRO A 89 -8.69 9.93 6.36
CA PRO A 89 -7.41 10.25 5.72
C PRO A 89 -6.54 11.18 6.57
N ILE A 90 -7.12 12.09 7.37
CA ILE A 90 -6.35 12.89 8.34
C ILE A 90 -5.72 11.99 9.41
N ALA A 91 -6.46 11.00 9.92
CA ALA A 91 -5.93 10.05 10.90
C ALA A 91 -4.80 9.19 10.30
N VAL A 92 -4.93 8.74 9.03
CA VAL A 92 -3.83 8.06 8.32
C VAL A 92 -2.59 8.94 8.28
N LEU A 93 -2.74 10.22 7.91
CA LEU A 93 -1.61 11.15 7.86
C LEU A 93 -0.94 11.33 9.23
N ALA A 94 -1.72 11.52 10.29
CA ALA A 94 -1.20 11.69 11.65
C ALA A 94 -0.42 10.46 12.12
N LEU A 95 -0.96 9.26 11.92
CA LEU A 95 -0.32 8.00 12.28
C LEU A 95 0.94 7.75 11.43
N THR A 96 0.89 8.09 10.14
CA THR A 96 2.04 7.99 9.23
C THR A 96 3.18 8.90 9.67
N GLN A 97 2.89 10.14 10.08
CA GLN A 97 3.90 11.06 10.62
C GLN A 97 4.53 10.55 11.92
N TRP A 98 3.77 9.82 12.72
CA TRP A 98 4.27 9.13 13.91
C TRP A 98 5.12 7.90 13.59
N GLY A 99 5.19 7.49 12.30
CA GLY A 99 5.94 6.33 11.85
C GLY A 99 5.24 4.99 12.18
N ALA A 100 3.91 5.01 12.35
CA ALA A 100 3.12 3.80 12.51
C ALA A 100 2.74 3.25 11.14
N PRO A 101 2.96 1.95 10.85
CA PRO A 101 2.42 1.30 9.66
C PRO A 101 0.91 1.17 9.81
N VAL A 102 0.15 1.96 9.04
CA VAL A 102 -1.31 2.00 9.10
C VAL A 102 -1.90 1.28 7.91
N SER A 103 -2.97 0.53 8.14
CA SER A 103 -3.79 0.00 7.07
C SER A 103 -4.79 1.07 6.60
N THR A 104 -4.49 1.72 5.49
CA THR A 104 -5.38 2.70 4.88
C THR A 104 -6.70 2.05 4.47
N SER A 105 -6.67 0.85 3.88
CA SER A 105 -7.88 0.11 3.52
C SER A 105 -8.77 -0.14 4.74
N PHE A 106 -8.19 -0.54 5.87
CA PHE A 106 -8.98 -0.79 7.07
C PHE A 106 -9.54 0.52 7.63
N LEU A 107 -8.73 1.57 7.77
CA LEU A 107 -9.14 2.83 8.37
C LEU A 107 -10.11 3.60 7.48
N VAL A 108 -9.84 3.71 6.18
CA VAL A 108 -10.67 4.48 5.24
C VAL A 108 -11.95 3.71 4.90
N LEU A 109 -11.85 2.48 4.37
CA LEU A 109 -13.02 1.78 3.85
C LEU A 109 -14.00 1.34 4.95
N SER A 110 -13.52 1.01 6.16
CA SER A 110 -14.40 0.68 7.28
C SER A 110 -15.27 1.87 7.70
N SER A 111 -14.80 3.09 7.48
CA SER A 111 -15.55 4.31 7.80
C SER A 111 -16.73 4.53 6.86
N PHE A 112 -16.67 4.04 5.64
CA PHE A 112 -17.79 4.09 4.69
C PHE A 112 -18.83 2.99 4.96
N LYS A 113 -18.40 1.82 5.43
CA LYS A 113 -19.32 0.72 5.77
C LYS A 113 -18.77 -0.13 6.91
N ALA A 114 -19.14 0.24 8.13
CA ALA A 114 -18.70 -0.45 9.35
C ALA A 114 -19.07 -1.95 9.37
N ALA A 115 -20.18 -2.36 8.75
CA ALA A 115 -20.57 -3.75 8.60
C ALA A 115 -19.54 -4.62 7.86
N ASN A 116 -18.63 -4.02 7.10
CA ASN A 116 -17.58 -4.72 6.38
C ASN A 116 -16.28 -4.92 7.21
N ILE A 117 -16.20 -4.40 8.43
CA ILE A 117 -15.01 -4.49 9.29
C ILE A 117 -14.52 -5.93 9.44
N GLY A 118 -15.41 -6.87 9.75
CA GLY A 118 -15.06 -8.28 9.92
C GLY A 118 -14.47 -8.90 8.64
N LYS A 119 -15.02 -8.55 7.47
CA LYS A 119 -14.51 -9.03 6.18
C LYS A 119 -13.17 -8.40 5.82
N LEU A 120 -12.99 -7.09 6.09
CA LEU A 120 -11.70 -6.40 5.90
C LEU A 120 -10.62 -7.00 6.80
N LEU A 121 -10.94 -7.25 8.07
CA LEU A 121 -10.02 -7.88 9.02
C LEU A 121 -9.65 -9.30 8.59
N GLY A 122 -10.61 -10.14 8.25
CA GLY A 122 -10.37 -11.51 7.78
C GLY A 122 -9.57 -11.56 6.49
N SER A 123 -9.86 -10.69 5.53
CA SER A 123 -9.07 -10.56 4.29
C SER A 123 -7.63 -10.14 4.58
N SER A 124 -7.43 -9.16 5.46
CA SER A 124 -6.11 -8.65 5.83
C SER A 124 -5.27 -9.68 6.60
N LEU A 125 -5.87 -10.38 7.57
CA LEU A 125 -5.21 -11.47 8.30
C LEU A 125 -4.80 -12.61 7.36
N SER A 126 -5.69 -13.05 6.48
CA SER A 126 -5.36 -14.09 5.50
C SER A 126 -4.23 -13.65 4.55
N GLY A 127 -4.20 -12.36 4.17
CA GLY A 127 -3.10 -11.77 3.41
C GLY A 127 -1.78 -11.78 4.16
N TYR A 128 -1.80 -11.42 5.45
CA TYR A 128 -0.63 -11.46 6.32
C TYR A 128 -0.01 -12.86 6.41
N PHE A 129 -0.82 -13.89 6.73
CA PHE A 129 -0.33 -15.26 6.86
C PHE A 129 0.17 -15.84 5.53
N LEU A 130 -0.51 -15.54 4.42
CA LEU A 130 -0.04 -15.94 3.10
C LEU A 130 1.32 -15.31 2.79
N ALA A 131 1.47 -14.02 3.00
CA ALA A 131 2.70 -13.29 2.77
C ALA A 131 3.84 -13.76 3.68
N PHE A 132 3.54 -14.05 4.94
CA PHE A 132 4.48 -14.61 5.89
C PHE A 132 5.02 -15.98 5.41
N ALA A 133 4.12 -16.88 4.99
CA ALA A 133 4.51 -18.18 4.46
C ALA A 133 5.34 -18.06 3.18
N LEU A 134 4.95 -17.16 2.26
CA LEU A 134 5.71 -16.90 1.03
C LEU A 134 7.06 -16.22 1.31
N GLY A 135 7.13 -15.32 2.28
CA GLY A 135 8.39 -14.72 2.73
C GLY A 135 9.34 -15.76 3.31
N LEU A 136 8.83 -16.61 4.17
CA LEU A 136 9.62 -17.71 4.78
C LEU A 136 10.12 -18.71 3.72
N ALA A 137 9.22 -19.22 2.88
CA ALA A 137 9.57 -20.21 1.86
C ALA A 137 10.43 -19.61 0.74
N GLY A 138 10.06 -18.41 0.24
CA GLY A 138 10.77 -17.74 -0.84
C GLY A 138 12.21 -17.36 -0.49
N TYR A 139 12.42 -16.83 0.71
CA TYR A 139 13.76 -16.52 1.21
C TYR A 139 14.49 -17.76 1.73
N GLY A 140 13.80 -18.68 2.39
CA GLY A 140 14.38 -19.90 2.89
C GLY A 140 14.91 -20.81 1.77
N LEU A 141 14.04 -21.15 0.83
CA LEU A 141 14.37 -22.09 -0.24
C LEU A 141 14.78 -21.38 -1.55
N GLY A 142 14.00 -20.36 -1.95
CA GLY A 142 14.18 -19.69 -3.24
C GLY A 142 15.51 -18.96 -3.35
N MET A 143 15.86 -18.14 -2.36
CA MET A 143 17.15 -17.44 -2.34
C MET A 143 18.33 -18.39 -2.21
N TRP A 144 18.20 -19.44 -1.42
CA TRP A 144 19.26 -20.44 -1.29
C TRP A 144 19.58 -21.14 -2.62
N LEU A 145 18.56 -21.50 -3.41
CA LEU A 145 18.73 -22.08 -4.74
C LEU A 145 19.34 -21.07 -5.74
N LEU A 146 18.80 -19.84 -5.73
CA LEU A 146 19.26 -18.76 -6.59
C LEU A 146 20.71 -18.35 -6.28
N GLU A 147 21.08 -18.21 -4.99
CA GLU A 147 22.44 -17.88 -4.58
C GLU A 147 23.43 -18.96 -5.00
N ARG A 148 23.11 -20.25 -4.81
CA ARG A 148 23.95 -21.35 -5.29
C ARG A 148 24.14 -21.31 -6.80
N TRP A 149 23.08 -21.05 -7.56
CA TRP A 149 23.14 -20.97 -9.01
C TRP A 149 23.92 -19.75 -9.47
N VAL A 150 23.65 -18.58 -8.90
CA VAL A 150 24.37 -17.33 -9.20
C VAL A 150 25.83 -17.43 -8.81
N PHE A 151 26.14 -17.98 -7.61
CA PHE A 151 27.52 -18.14 -7.15
C PHE A 151 28.33 -19.02 -8.09
N ARG A 152 27.82 -20.17 -8.51
CA ARG A 152 28.46 -21.04 -9.48
C ARG A 152 28.74 -20.31 -10.80
N ARG A 153 27.75 -19.55 -11.30
CA ARG A 153 27.89 -18.80 -12.57
C ARG A 153 28.81 -17.59 -12.46
N THR A 154 28.91 -16.95 -11.30
CA THR A 154 29.83 -15.84 -11.06
C THR A 154 31.28 -16.35 -11.02
N GLN A 155 31.52 -17.54 -10.49
CA GLN A 155 32.82 -18.21 -10.57
C GLN A 155 33.24 -18.48 -12.04
N GLU A 156 32.28 -18.63 -12.95
CA GLU A 156 32.50 -18.73 -14.39
C GLU A 156 32.75 -17.35 -15.07
N GLY A 157 32.90 -16.26 -14.30
CA GLY A 157 33.18 -14.90 -14.81
C GLY A 157 31.98 -14.19 -15.43
N LYS A 158 30.75 -14.63 -15.16
CA LYS A 158 29.54 -13.99 -15.68
C LYS A 158 29.00 -12.94 -14.71
N ASP A 159 28.84 -11.71 -15.18
CA ASP A 159 28.22 -10.63 -14.42
C ASP A 159 26.70 -10.63 -14.62
N PHE A 160 25.94 -10.91 -13.53
CA PHE A 160 24.49 -10.95 -13.51
C PHE A 160 23.84 -9.62 -13.06
N ASN A 161 24.61 -8.57 -12.77
CA ASN A 161 24.07 -7.31 -12.29
C ASN A 161 23.04 -6.69 -13.25
N ARG A 162 23.27 -6.78 -14.56
CA ARG A 162 22.35 -6.29 -15.59
C ARG A 162 21.03 -7.07 -15.62
N VAL A 163 21.12 -8.38 -15.41
CA VAL A 163 19.92 -9.25 -15.36
C VAL A 163 19.08 -8.91 -14.14
N TRP A 164 19.70 -8.78 -12.98
CA TRP A 164 19.00 -8.39 -11.75
C TRP A 164 18.40 -6.99 -11.83
N TYR A 165 19.07 -6.06 -12.49
CA TYR A 165 18.54 -4.73 -12.75
C TYR A 165 17.25 -4.79 -13.59
N GLY A 166 17.25 -5.55 -14.69
CA GLY A 166 16.04 -5.76 -15.51
C GLY A 166 14.91 -6.47 -14.75
N LEU A 167 15.24 -7.53 -14.00
CA LEU A 167 14.28 -8.26 -13.18
C LEU A 167 13.66 -7.39 -12.10
N GLN A 168 14.41 -6.46 -11.50
CA GLN A 168 13.85 -5.53 -10.54
C GLN A 168 12.79 -4.62 -11.17
N TRP A 169 13.05 -4.07 -12.34
CA TRP A 169 12.05 -3.24 -13.02
C TRP A 169 10.77 -4.01 -13.33
N VAL A 170 10.91 -5.27 -13.78
CA VAL A 170 9.76 -6.13 -14.04
C VAL A 170 9.01 -6.47 -12.75
N SER A 171 9.71 -6.88 -11.70
CA SER A 171 9.07 -7.23 -10.41
C SER A 171 8.44 -6.02 -9.74
N THR A 172 9.08 -4.85 -9.78
CA THR A 172 8.49 -3.61 -9.25
C THR A 172 7.29 -3.16 -10.08
N GLY A 173 7.35 -3.23 -11.41
CA GLY A 173 6.22 -2.92 -12.28
C GLY A 173 5.02 -3.83 -12.02
N PHE A 174 5.27 -5.13 -11.85
CA PHE A 174 4.26 -6.11 -11.47
C PHE A 174 3.66 -5.80 -10.09
N LEU A 175 4.51 -5.61 -9.08
CA LEU A 175 4.06 -5.25 -7.73
C LEU A 175 3.24 -3.96 -7.72
N TRP A 176 3.74 -2.91 -8.39
CA TRP A 176 3.07 -1.61 -8.44
C TRP A 176 1.72 -1.70 -9.14
N SER A 177 1.62 -2.46 -10.22
CA SER A 177 0.34 -2.71 -10.89
C SER A 177 -0.67 -3.41 -9.98
N MET A 178 -0.24 -4.46 -9.28
CA MET A 178 -1.12 -5.20 -8.37
C MET A 178 -1.52 -4.38 -7.15
N TRP A 179 -0.61 -3.54 -6.65
CA TRP A 179 -0.91 -2.62 -5.57
C TRP A 179 -1.96 -1.58 -5.99
N LEU A 180 -1.82 -0.97 -7.16
CA LEU A 180 -2.81 -0.03 -7.69
C LEU A 180 -4.19 -0.69 -7.78
N VAL A 181 -4.28 -1.89 -8.33
CA VAL A 181 -5.56 -2.65 -8.39
C VAL A 181 -6.17 -2.85 -7.01
N GLN A 182 -5.35 -3.06 -5.96
CA GLN A 182 -5.85 -3.30 -4.61
C GLN A 182 -6.23 -2.01 -3.87
N ASP A 183 -5.41 -0.97 -3.96
CA ASP A 183 -5.47 0.18 -3.07
C ASP A 183 -6.09 1.45 -3.68
N LEU A 184 -6.38 1.47 -4.99
CA LEU A 184 -7.10 2.58 -5.61
C LEU A 184 -8.48 2.82 -4.97
N ALA A 185 -9.13 1.77 -4.47
CA ALA A 185 -10.40 1.88 -3.74
C ALA A 185 -10.30 2.85 -2.54
N ASN A 186 -9.14 2.88 -1.85
CA ASN A 186 -8.92 3.75 -0.70
C ASN A 186 -8.92 5.24 -1.06
N ILE A 187 -8.62 5.55 -2.30
CA ILE A 187 -8.55 6.92 -2.83
C ILE A 187 -9.87 7.29 -3.49
N PHE A 188 -10.39 6.44 -4.37
CA PHE A 188 -11.58 6.72 -5.16
C PHE A 188 -12.90 6.52 -4.38
N VAL A 189 -12.87 5.97 -3.17
CA VAL A 189 -14.08 5.83 -2.32
C VAL A 189 -14.75 7.18 -2.00
N PHE A 190 -14.02 8.29 -2.08
CA PHE A 190 -14.51 9.64 -1.85
C PHE A 190 -15.26 10.24 -3.05
N LEU A 191 -15.11 9.66 -4.23
CA LEU A 191 -15.65 10.17 -5.48
C LEU A 191 -16.84 9.32 -5.97
N PRO A 192 -17.64 9.83 -6.92
CA PRO A 192 -18.65 9.04 -7.60
C PRO A 192 -18.04 7.75 -8.17
N ARG A 193 -18.80 6.66 -8.12
CA ARG A 193 -18.32 5.32 -8.50
C ARG A 193 -17.95 5.21 -9.98
N LYS A 194 -18.59 6.01 -10.83
CA LYS A 194 -18.26 6.15 -12.24
C LYS A 194 -17.85 7.58 -12.51
N LEU A 195 -16.72 7.75 -13.15
CA LEU A 195 -16.16 9.05 -13.51
C LEU A 195 -16.25 9.24 -15.02
N ASP A 196 -16.29 10.49 -15.45
CA ASP A 196 -16.03 10.85 -16.84
C ASP A 196 -14.53 10.96 -17.11
N VAL A 197 -14.17 10.98 -18.38
CA VAL A 197 -12.76 11.04 -18.83
C VAL A 197 -12.02 12.25 -18.25
N PHE A 198 -12.64 13.43 -18.21
CA PHE A 198 -11.99 14.65 -17.73
C PHE A 198 -11.70 14.63 -16.21
N PRO A 199 -12.66 14.33 -15.31
CA PRO A 199 -12.35 14.11 -13.90
C PRO A 199 -11.32 13.01 -13.68
N MET A 200 -11.39 11.91 -14.43
CA MET A 200 -10.43 10.81 -14.35
C MET A 200 -9.00 11.27 -14.70
N ALA A 201 -8.84 12.09 -15.73
CA ALA A 201 -7.54 12.66 -16.11
C ALA A 201 -6.96 13.55 -14.99
N ILE A 202 -7.80 14.37 -14.34
CA ILE A 202 -7.40 15.21 -13.20
C ILE A 202 -6.95 14.32 -12.02
N CYS A 203 -7.73 13.31 -11.67
CA CYS A 203 -7.36 12.37 -10.58
C CYS A 203 -6.03 11.69 -10.87
N THR A 204 -5.82 11.22 -12.10
CA THR A 204 -4.57 10.61 -12.53
C THR A 204 -3.38 11.57 -12.41
N ALA A 205 -3.57 12.83 -12.87
CA ALA A 205 -2.53 13.86 -12.75
C ALA A 205 -2.16 14.15 -11.28
N VAL A 206 -3.15 14.27 -10.38
CA VAL A 206 -2.93 14.47 -8.95
C VAL A 206 -2.10 13.33 -8.36
N LEU A 207 -2.42 12.08 -8.69
CA LEU A 207 -1.66 10.92 -8.20
C LEU A 207 -0.23 10.92 -8.75
N CYS A 208 -0.04 11.17 -10.05
CA CYS A 208 1.30 11.25 -10.65
C CYS A 208 2.15 12.37 -10.04
N VAL A 209 1.58 13.54 -9.77
CA VAL A 209 2.28 14.64 -9.08
C VAL A 209 2.70 14.22 -7.67
N GLY A 210 1.82 13.57 -6.90
CA GLY A 210 2.14 13.04 -5.57
C GLY A 210 3.27 12.02 -5.62
N LEU A 211 3.24 11.09 -6.57
CA LEU A 211 4.28 10.06 -6.77
C LEU A 211 5.62 10.69 -7.20
N CYS A 212 5.61 11.67 -8.07
CA CYS A 212 6.81 12.43 -8.43
C CYS A 212 7.42 13.12 -7.21
N PHE A 213 6.59 13.77 -6.39
CA PHE A 213 7.04 14.40 -5.14
C PHE A 213 7.65 13.36 -4.17
N LEU A 214 7.03 12.19 -4.03
CA LEU A 214 7.54 11.08 -3.23
C LEU A 214 8.95 10.65 -3.66
N VAL A 215 9.15 10.41 -4.97
CA VAL A 215 10.46 10.02 -5.52
C VAL A 215 11.48 11.16 -5.38
N ALA A 216 11.06 12.42 -5.62
CA ALA A 216 11.93 13.59 -5.48
C ALA A 216 12.45 13.76 -4.05
N SER A 217 11.58 13.61 -3.06
CA SER A 217 11.92 13.71 -1.63
C SER A 217 12.69 12.52 -1.09
N GLY A 218 12.80 11.43 -1.86
CA GLY A 218 13.48 10.20 -1.43
C GLY A 218 12.73 9.45 -0.33
N GLY A 219 11.41 9.65 -0.22
CA GLY A 219 10.49 8.78 0.52
C GLY A 219 10.16 9.19 1.97
N GLY A 220 10.62 10.31 2.49
CA GLY A 220 10.18 10.82 3.80
C GLY A 220 10.45 9.91 5.02
N PRO A 221 9.71 10.11 6.17
CA PRO A 221 9.96 9.40 7.44
C PRO A 221 9.79 7.88 7.37
N ILE A 222 8.81 7.37 6.64
CA ILE A 222 8.57 5.93 6.49
C ILE A 222 9.72 5.24 5.75
N GLN A 223 10.38 5.93 4.81
CA GLN A 223 11.56 5.40 4.13
C GLN A 223 12.73 5.18 5.11
N ALA A 224 12.87 5.99 6.14
CA ALA A 224 13.89 5.78 7.17
C ALA A 224 13.60 4.49 7.97
N VAL A 225 12.35 4.22 8.30
CA VAL A 225 11.90 2.98 8.95
C VAL A 225 12.16 1.76 8.06
N LEU A 226 11.85 1.86 6.78
CA LEU A 226 12.12 0.80 5.80
C LEU A 226 13.63 0.50 5.68
N ARG A 227 14.47 1.53 5.59
CA ARG A 227 15.92 1.37 5.47
C ARG A 227 16.55 0.71 6.70
N SER A 228 16.02 0.97 7.89
CA SER A 228 16.53 0.36 9.12
C SER A 228 16.19 -1.13 9.25
N LYS A 229 15.15 -1.61 8.55
CA LYS A 229 14.62 -2.98 8.67
C LYS A 229 14.98 -3.89 7.51
N THR A 230 15.23 -3.32 6.34
CA THR A 230 15.51 -4.09 5.14
C THR A 230 16.84 -3.64 4.59
N ASN A 231 17.74 -4.57 4.29
CA ASN A 231 18.92 -4.28 3.49
C ASN A 231 18.48 -4.08 2.02
N THR A 232 17.60 -3.07 1.81
CA THR A 232 16.93 -2.81 0.53
C THR A 232 17.85 -2.16 -0.51
N SER A 233 19.11 -1.90 -0.16
CA SER A 233 20.10 -1.42 -1.12
C SER A 233 20.61 -2.54 -2.05
N ASP A 234 20.46 -3.80 -1.66
CA ASP A 234 20.79 -4.93 -2.53
C ASP A 234 19.67 -5.18 -3.55
N LEU A 235 20.07 -5.12 -4.82
CA LEU A 235 19.17 -5.25 -5.96
C LEU A 235 18.45 -6.61 -6.01
N ARG A 236 19.14 -7.69 -5.64
CA ARG A 236 18.61 -9.05 -5.62
C ARG A 236 17.51 -9.20 -4.57
N SER A 237 17.83 -8.75 -3.36
CA SER A 237 16.87 -8.77 -2.24
C SER A 237 15.63 -7.95 -2.57
N ALA A 238 15.78 -6.75 -3.12
CA ALA A 238 14.69 -5.90 -3.54
C ALA A 238 13.81 -6.57 -4.61
N THR A 239 14.42 -7.18 -5.65
CA THR A 239 13.72 -7.90 -6.70
C THR A 239 12.83 -9.02 -6.13
N VAL A 240 13.37 -9.81 -5.21
CA VAL A 240 12.67 -10.95 -4.61
C VAL A 240 11.51 -10.49 -3.71
N ILE A 241 11.73 -9.44 -2.91
CA ILE A 241 10.65 -8.83 -2.09
C ILE A 241 9.51 -8.36 -2.98
N ASP A 242 9.83 -7.56 -4.00
CA ASP A 242 8.84 -6.99 -4.91
C ASP A 242 8.05 -8.09 -5.63
N PHE A 243 8.73 -9.15 -6.08
CA PHE A 243 8.10 -10.27 -6.75
C PHE A 243 7.10 -11.01 -5.84
N PHE A 244 7.53 -11.42 -4.64
CA PHE A 244 6.64 -12.15 -3.73
C PHE A 244 5.53 -11.29 -3.18
N PHE A 245 5.78 -10.01 -2.95
CA PHE A 245 4.73 -9.08 -2.57
C PHE A 245 3.69 -8.93 -3.69
N GLY A 246 4.15 -8.70 -4.91
CA GLY A 246 3.28 -8.64 -6.09
C GLY A 246 2.48 -9.93 -6.29
N LEU A 247 3.09 -11.10 -6.08
CA LEU A 247 2.43 -12.39 -6.16
C LEU A 247 1.33 -12.58 -5.10
N CYS A 248 1.56 -12.12 -3.86
CA CYS A 248 0.52 -12.10 -2.82
C CYS A 248 -0.68 -11.26 -3.24
N LEU A 249 -0.42 -10.05 -3.76
CA LEU A 249 -1.49 -9.14 -4.18
C LEU A 249 -2.24 -9.69 -5.40
N PHE A 250 -1.51 -10.24 -6.36
CA PHE A 250 -2.07 -10.89 -7.54
C PHE A 250 -3.02 -12.04 -7.15
N TYR A 251 -2.53 -12.98 -6.33
CA TYR A 251 -3.32 -14.11 -5.86
C TYR A 251 -4.62 -13.64 -5.17
N LYS A 252 -4.52 -12.64 -4.31
CA LYS A 252 -5.69 -12.06 -3.62
C LYS A 252 -6.61 -11.30 -4.57
N ALA A 253 -6.09 -10.64 -5.60
CA ALA A 253 -6.90 -9.95 -6.59
C ALA A 253 -7.84 -10.91 -7.35
N PHE A 254 -7.37 -12.12 -7.63
CA PHE A 254 -8.16 -13.15 -8.31
C PHE A 254 -9.11 -13.91 -7.38
N LEU A 255 -8.76 -14.08 -6.11
CA LEU A 255 -9.60 -14.79 -5.15
C LEU A 255 -10.74 -13.94 -4.59
N SER A 256 -10.58 -12.63 -4.53
CA SER A 256 -11.55 -11.76 -3.88
C SER A 256 -11.50 -10.34 -4.42
N THR A 257 -12.65 -9.80 -4.78
CA THR A 257 -12.82 -8.36 -5.07
C THR A 257 -12.86 -7.52 -3.79
N PHE A 258 -12.80 -8.17 -2.60
CA PHE A 258 -12.84 -7.45 -1.34
C PHE A 258 -11.46 -6.89 -1.00
N PRO A 259 -11.32 -5.57 -0.76
CA PRO A 259 -10.03 -4.96 -0.44
C PRO A 259 -9.38 -5.61 0.77
N LEU A 260 -8.06 -5.65 0.77
CA LEU A 260 -7.24 -6.11 1.89
C LEU A 260 -6.24 -5.04 2.29
N SER A 261 -5.64 -5.19 3.47
CA SER A 261 -4.54 -4.34 3.89
C SER A 261 -3.22 -4.77 3.25
N THR A 262 -2.73 -3.99 2.32
CA THR A 262 -1.39 -4.18 1.71
C THR A 262 -0.28 -4.00 2.74
N THR A 263 -0.47 -3.12 3.73
CA THR A 263 0.44 -2.97 4.88
C THR A 263 0.62 -4.30 5.64
N TRP A 264 -0.46 -5.04 5.89
CA TRP A 264 -0.38 -6.31 6.59
C TRP A 264 0.31 -7.39 5.76
N VAL A 265 0.07 -7.41 4.45
CA VAL A 265 0.79 -8.29 3.51
C VAL A 265 2.29 -7.98 3.56
N PHE A 266 2.65 -6.71 3.50
CA PHE A 266 4.05 -6.28 3.58
C PHE A 266 4.72 -6.69 4.90
N LEU A 267 4.07 -6.47 6.05
CA LEU A 267 4.57 -6.88 7.36
C LEU A 267 4.73 -8.40 7.46
N GLY A 268 3.78 -9.16 6.93
CA GLY A 268 3.87 -10.62 6.87
C GLY A 268 5.08 -11.09 6.07
N LEU A 269 5.26 -10.54 4.87
CA LEU A 269 6.39 -10.87 3.99
C LEU A 269 7.74 -10.58 4.65
N LEU A 270 7.88 -9.41 5.28
CA LEU A 270 9.10 -9.03 5.99
C LEU A 270 9.35 -9.93 7.20
N GLY A 271 8.31 -10.28 7.96
CA GLY A 271 8.43 -11.19 9.10
C GLY A 271 8.90 -12.58 8.68
N GLY A 272 8.30 -13.15 7.64
CA GLY A 272 8.71 -14.44 7.07
C GLY A 272 10.14 -14.43 6.56
N ARG A 273 10.51 -13.38 5.79
CA ARG A 273 11.88 -13.16 5.34
C ARG A 273 12.88 -13.11 6.48
N GLU A 274 12.59 -12.35 7.52
CA GLU A 274 13.49 -12.14 8.64
C GLU A 274 13.80 -13.46 9.38
N ILE A 275 12.77 -14.29 9.58
CA ILE A 275 12.94 -15.63 10.17
C ILE A 275 13.77 -16.52 9.25
N ALA A 276 13.50 -16.54 7.94
CA ALA A 276 14.26 -17.32 6.97
C ALA A 276 15.75 -16.97 6.98
N LEU A 277 16.09 -15.68 7.03
CA LEU A 277 17.47 -15.22 7.09
C LEU A 277 18.18 -15.68 8.37
N ARG A 278 17.52 -15.65 9.52
CA ARG A 278 18.12 -16.11 10.79
C ARG A 278 18.34 -17.61 10.86
N ILE A 279 17.41 -18.39 10.33
CA ILE A 279 17.59 -19.85 10.23
C ILE A 279 18.87 -20.13 9.41
N LYS A 280 19.09 -19.36 8.33
CA LYS A 280 20.29 -19.49 7.50
C LYS A 280 21.56 -19.00 8.18
N GLU A 281 21.53 -17.91 8.94
CA GLU A 281 22.69 -17.42 9.71
C GLU A 281 23.20 -18.44 10.73
N GLN A 282 22.30 -19.26 11.28
CA GLN A 282 22.66 -20.36 12.18
C GLN A 282 23.26 -21.57 11.45
N GLU A 283 22.93 -21.76 10.16
CA GLU A 283 23.36 -22.91 9.36
C GLU A 283 24.65 -22.66 8.56
N PHE A 284 24.94 -21.40 8.23
CA PHE A 284 26.11 -20.98 7.45
C PHE A 284 26.80 -19.79 8.13
N GLU A 285 27.98 -20.02 8.65
CA GLU A 285 28.93 -19.03 9.17
C GLU A 285 29.48 -18.08 8.06
N TYR A 286 28.67 -17.76 7.05
CA TYR A 286 29.06 -16.96 5.89
C TYR A 286 28.50 -15.53 5.99
N THR A 287 29.34 -14.67 6.47
CA THR A 287 29.56 -13.23 6.31
C THR A 287 28.52 -12.45 5.46
N PHE A 288 27.34 -12.20 5.99
CA PHE A 288 26.66 -10.94 5.73
C PHE A 288 26.94 -10.01 6.93
N THR A 289 28.21 -9.67 7.07
CA THR A 289 28.72 -8.71 8.05
C THR A 289 28.18 -7.33 7.76
N ASN A 290 27.51 -6.81 8.70
CA ASN A 290 27.12 -5.47 9.15
C ASN A 290 25.64 -5.36 9.49
N ARG A 291 25.09 -6.39 10.13
CA ARG A 291 23.83 -6.25 10.81
C ARG A 291 24.14 -6.09 12.29
N GLU A 292 23.94 -4.88 12.83
CA GLU A 292 23.80 -4.74 14.28
C GLU A 292 22.79 -5.79 14.74
N SER A 293 23.21 -6.71 15.61
CA SER A 293 22.36 -7.78 16.15
C SER A 293 21.34 -7.18 17.12
N GLY A 294 20.48 -6.30 16.60
CA GLY A 294 19.35 -5.74 17.30
C GLY A 294 18.41 -6.88 17.69
N ASN A 295 17.92 -6.84 18.92
CA ASN A 295 17.01 -7.84 19.45
C ASN A 295 15.75 -7.92 18.56
N LEU A 296 15.65 -8.97 17.72
CA LEU A 296 14.57 -9.16 16.74
C LEU A 296 13.19 -9.06 17.38
N GLY A 297 13.04 -9.63 18.59
CA GLY A 297 11.81 -9.56 19.35
C GLY A 297 11.37 -8.12 19.62
N LYS A 298 12.32 -7.20 19.86
CA LYS A 298 12.01 -5.77 20.05
C LYS A 298 11.59 -5.10 18.73
N ILE A 299 12.23 -5.44 17.62
CA ILE A 299 11.90 -4.83 16.31
C ILE A 299 10.52 -5.30 15.85
N ILE A 300 10.30 -6.62 15.80
CA ILE A 300 9.00 -7.20 15.41
C ILE A 300 7.91 -6.78 16.41
N GLY A 301 8.19 -6.82 17.72
CA GLY A 301 7.25 -6.41 18.75
C GLY A 301 6.85 -4.95 18.66
N SER A 302 7.78 -4.04 18.34
CA SER A 302 7.49 -2.63 18.12
C SER A 302 6.59 -2.42 16.90
N ASP A 303 6.80 -3.17 15.83
CA ASP A 303 6.01 -3.04 14.61
C ASP A 303 4.60 -3.60 14.77
N LEU A 304 4.49 -4.76 15.41
CA LEU A 304 3.19 -5.34 15.76
C LEU A 304 2.41 -4.44 16.70
N TRP A 305 3.08 -3.81 17.69
CA TRP A 305 2.45 -2.87 18.60
C TRP A 305 1.91 -1.63 17.87
N LYS A 306 2.71 -1.03 16.99
CA LYS A 306 2.27 0.11 16.17
C LYS A 306 1.13 -0.27 15.22
N ALA A 307 1.20 -1.44 14.58
CA ALA A 307 0.13 -1.96 13.75
C ALA A 307 -1.16 -2.19 14.56
N PHE A 308 -1.04 -2.73 15.78
CA PHE A 308 -2.16 -2.90 16.70
C PHE A 308 -2.81 -1.56 17.07
N ILE A 309 -2.03 -0.55 17.41
CA ILE A 309 -2.55 0.82 17.65
C ILE A 309 -3.28 1.34 16.41
N GLY A 310 -2.71 1.14 15.22
CA GLY A 310 -3.36 1.50 13.96
C GLY A 310 -4.74 0.84 13.78
N VAL A 311 -4.87 -0.45 14.13
CA VAL A 311 -6.16 -1.16 14.10
C VAL A 311 -7.15 -0.61 15.12
N VAL A 312 -6.71 -0.36 16.36
CA VAL A 312 -7.56 0.19 17.42
C VAL A 312 -8.08 1.58 17.01
N VAL A 313 -7.22 2.46 16.51
CA VAL A 313 -7.62 3.78 16.01
C VAL A 313 -8.60 3.64 14.85
N SER A 314 -8.37 2.71 13.92
CA SER A 314 -9.27 2.45 12.80
C SER A 314 -10.64 2.00 13.26
N LEU A 315 -10.72 1.11 14.26
CA LEU A 315 -11.98 0.65 14.86
C LEU A 315 -12.74 1.80 15.54
N VAL A 316 -12.04 2.61 16.34
CA VAL A 316 -12.63 3.75 17.03
C VAL A 316 -13.23 4.75 16.03
N ILE A 317 -12.48 5.07 14.97
CA ILE A 317 -12.95 6.00 13.92
C ILE A 317 -14.14 5.39 13.16
N ALA A 318 -14.03 4.14 12.72
CA ALA A 318 -15.07 3.48 11.94
C ALA A 318 -16.39 3.34 12.73
N LEU A 319 -16.31 2.99 14.00
CA LEU A 319 -17.48 2.86 14.88
C LEU A 319 -18.01 4.23 15.35
N GLY A 320 -17.14 5.24 15.46
CA GLY A 320 -17.51 6.60 15.86
C GLY A 320 -18.15 7.43 14.75
N ILE A 321 -17.79 7.20 13.50
CA ILE A 321 -18.33 7.98 12.36
C ILE A 321 -19.83 7.77 12.19
N GLN A 322 -20.35 6.56 12.33
CA GLN A 322 -21.77 6.26 12.13
C GLN A 322 -22.67 6.95 13.16
N PRO A 323 -22.42 6.89 14.49
CA PRO A 323 -23.17 7.66 15.48
C PRO A 323 -23.08 9.16 15.28
N LEU A 324 -21.90 9.67 14.88
CA LEU A 324 -21.68 11.09 14.62
C LEU A 324 -22.52 11.59 13.44
N LEU A 325 -22.60 10.82 12.36
CA LEU A 325 -23.47 11.10 11.22
C LEU A 325 -24.95 11.08 11.62
N SER A 326 -25.38 10.09 12.39
CA SER A 326 -26.75 10.02 12.89
C SER A 326 -27.09 11.25 13.73
N CYS A 327 -26.21 11.65 14.64
CA CYS A 327 -26.39 12.85 15.46
C CYS A 327 -26.50 14.13 14.61
N LEU A 328 -25.65 14.28 13.60
CA LEU A 328 -25.67 15.45 12.70
C LEU A 328 -26.91 15.51 11.82
N LEU A 329 -27.43 14.35 11.37
CA LEU A 329 -28.68 14.27 10.60
C LEU A 329 -29.89 14.64 11.45
N TYR A 330 -29.92 14.25 12.74
CA TYR A 330 -31.00 14.61 13.67
C TYR A 330 -30.96 16.07 14.10
N THR A 331 -29.78 16.72 14.10
CA THR A 331 -29.64 18.13 14.50
C THR A 331 -29.74 19.11 13.34
N SER A 332 -29.77 18.64 12.09
CA SER A 332 -30.01 19.51 10.94
C SER A 332 -31.50 19.85 10.84
N PRO A 333 -31.89 21.15 10.71
CA PRO A 333 -33.28 21.54 10.57
C PRO A 333 -33.94 20.83 9.39
N SER A 334 -35.10 20.24 9.65
CA SER A 334 -35.95 19.60 8.63
C SER A 334 -36.20 20.59 7.46
N PRO A 335 -36.31 20.10 6.20
CA PRO A 335 -36.73 20.96 5.09
C PRO A 335 -38.04 21.72 5.35
N ARG A 336 -38.91 21.20 6.23
CA ARG A 336 -40.16 21.88 6.68
C ARG A 336 -39.90 23.07 7.60
N ASP A 337 -38.80 23.08 8.34
CA ASP A 337 -38.48 24.17 9.27
C ASP A 337 -37.82 25.36 8.53
N ARG A 338 -37.23 25.13 7.35
CA ARG A 338 -36.69 26.16 6.47
C ARG A 338 -37.74 26.92 5.67
N GLN A 339 -38.96 26.43 5.59
CA GLN A 339 -40.08 27.13 4.93
C GLN A 339 -40.86 28.06 5.87
N LYS A 340 -40.54 28.09 7.17
CA LYS A 340 -41.19 28.92 8.16
C LYS A 340 -40.35 30.10 8.67
N SER A 341 -39.15 30.26 8.19
CA SER A 341 -38.27 31.41 8.40
C SER A 341 -38.17 32.24 7.10
#